data_b948d34a41f1150e795d3ccf22101465
#
_entry.id   b948d34a41f1150e795d3ccf22101465
#
_cell.length_a   1.000
_cell.length_b   1.000
_cell.length_c   1.000
_cell.angle_alpha   90.00
_cell.angle_beta   90.00
_cell.angle_gamma   90.00
#
_symmetry.space_group_name_H-M   'P 1'
#
loop_
_entity.id
_entity.type
_entity.pdbx_description
1 polymer ?
#
loop_
_entity_poly.entity_id
_entity_poly.type
_entity_poly.pdbx_seq_one_letter_code
_entity_poly.pdbx_strand_id
1 'polypeptide(L)'
;MPLIAEPPPSPLPANQTMAKDLDDALDNIFAHRNVGPFIARRLIQRLVTSNPSPAYVARVVARFENNGSGVRGDLGAVVRAILLDDEARSAPATAQSGKLKEPLLRLTQLWRAYGARAANGRYQMQPANTFGQAPLQAASVFNFFSPFYAPPGEIAEGNWVAPEMQIATEYQNTA
;
A
#
# COMPACT_ATOMS: atom_id res chain seq x y z
N MET A 1 49.01 -14.77 -4.08
CA MET A 1 47.94 -15.19 -4.99
C MET A 1 47.73 -14.05 -5.97
N PRO A 2 48.00 -14.17 -7.27
CA PRO A 2 47.81 -13.07 -8.22
C PRO A 2 46.32 -12.77 -8.35
N LEU A 3 45.97 -11.50 -8.29
CA LEU A 3 44.65 -11.02 -8.59
C LEU A 3 44.32 -11.37 -10.05
N ILE A 4 43.32 -12.21 -10.28
CA ILE A 4 42.78 -12.46 -11.60
C ILE A 4 42.15 -11.16 -12.04
N ALA A 5 42.72 -10.49 -13.05
CA ALA A 5 42.10 -9.30 -13.64
C ALA A 5 40.76 -9.71 -14.21
N GLU A 6 39.72 -8.98 -13.79
CA GLU A 6 38.39 -9.15 -14.40
C GLU A 6 38.49 -8.89 -15.92
N PRO A 7 37.86 -9.73 -16.73
CA PRO A 7 37.80 -9.46 -18.16
C PRO A 7 37.13 -8.12 -18.40
N PRO A 8 37.59 -7.34 -19.40
CA PRO A 8 36.95 -6.08 -19.73
C PRO A 8 35.44 -6.33 -20.00
N PRO A 9 34.56 -5.44 -19.55
CA PRO A 9 33.13 -5.59 -19.81
C PRO A 9 32.90 -5.73 -21.31
N SER A 10 32.07 -6.71 -21.71
CA SER A 10 31.66 -6.87 -23.10
C SER A 10 31.08 -5.55 -23.62
N PRO A 11 31.42 -5.12 -24.84
CA PRO A 11 30.83 -3.92 -25.40
C PRO A 11 29.32 -4.06 -25.41
N LEU A 12 28.61 -3.04 -24.93
CA LEU A 12 27.15 -2.99 -24.97
C LEU A 12 26.65 -3.17 -26.42
N PRO A 13 25.52 -3.86 -26.62
CA PRO A 13 24.91 -3.96 -27.93
C PRO A 13 24.71 -2.57 -28.56
N ALA A 14 24.79 -2.49 -29.88
CA ALA A 14 24.53 -1.24 -30.60
C ALA A 14 23.14 -0.71 -30.20
N ASN A 15 23.06 0.57 -29.85
CA ASN A 15 21.87 1.27 -29.35
C ASN A 15 21.46 0.95 -27.89
N GLN A 16 22.27 0.23 -27.12
CA GLN A 16 22.04 0.08 -25.69
C GLN A 16 22.53 1.34 -24.95
N THR A 17 21.67 1.93 -24.12
CA THR A 17 21.96 3.09 -23.29
C THR A 17 21.42 2.86 -21.90
N MET A 18 21.92 3.59 -20.89
CA MET A 18 21.37 3.51 -19.53
C MET A 18 19.86 3.82 -19.47
N ALA A 19 19.36 4.75 -20.29
CA ALA A 19 17.95 5.06 -20.38
C ALA A 19 17.17 3.87 -20.94
N LYS A 20 17.67 3.26 -22.02
CA LYS A 20 17.02 2.07 -22.60
C LYS A 20 17.04 0.88 -21.64
N ASP A 21 18.14 0.66 -20.91
CA ASP A 21 18.22 -0.40 -19.90
C ASP A 21 17.18 -0.21 -18.80
N LEU A 22 16.98 1.04 -18.36
CA LEU A 22 15.97 1.37 -17.37
C LEU A 22 14.55 1.13 -17.91
N ASP A 23 14.26 1.58 -19.13
CA ASP A 23 12.96 1.39 -19.76
C ASP A 23 12.67 -0.11 -19.95
N ASP A 24 13.63 -0.89 -20.48
CA ASP A 24 13.49 -2.33 -20.67
C ASP A 24 13.27 -3.06 -19.30
N ALA A 25 13.96 -2.62 -18.25
CA ALA A 25 13.78 -3.17 -16.91
C ALA A 25 12.39 -2.85 -16.33
N LEU A 26 11.92 -1.61 -16.49
CA LEU A 26 10.59 -1.20 -16.06
C LEU A 26 9.50 -1.93 -16.83
N ASP A 27 9.64 -2.07 -18.13
CA ASP A 27 8.70 -2.80 -18.99
C ASP A 27 8.64 -4.29 -18.58
N ASN A 28 9.79 -4.91 -18.34
CA ASN A 28 9.86 -6.30 -17.87
C ASN A 28 9.15 -6.49 -16.51
N ILE A 29 9.41 -5.57 -15.56
CA ILE A 29 8.72 -5.60 -14.26
C ILE A 29 7.23 -5.38 -14.46
N PHE A 30 6.82 -4.36 -15.23
CA PHE A 30 5.42 -4.03 -15.46
C PHE A 30 4.65 -5.16 -16.15
N ALA A 31 5.27 -5.86 -17.09
CA ALA A 31 4.68 -7.01 -17.78
C ALA A 31 4.56 -8.26 -16.90
N HIS A 32 5.26 -8.32 -15.75
CA HIS A 32 5.27 -9.51 -14.92
C HIS A 32 3.88 -9.82 -14.36
N ARG A 33 3.47 -11.09 -14.45
CA ARG A 33 2.11 -11.55 -14.08
C ARG A 33 1.69 -11.24 -12.64
N ASN A 34 2.65 -11.09 -11.72
CA ASN A 34 2.36 -10.84 -10.31
C ASN A 34 2.20 -9.36 -9.97
N VAL A 35 2.45 -8.43 -10.89
CA VAL A 35 2.32 -6.98 -10.63
C VAL A 35 0.85 -6.62 -10.38
N GLY A 36 -0.06 -7.09 -11.22
CA GLY A 36 -1.49 -6.85 -11.02
C GLY A 36 -1.98 -7.31 -9.64
N PRO A 37 -1.79 -8.58 -9.26
CA PRO A 37 -2.14 -9.09 -7.92
C PRO A 37 -1.48 -8.33 -6.77
N PHE A 38 -0.21 -7.99 -6.90
CA PHE A 38 0.53 -7.24 -5.87
C PHE A 38 -0.08 -5.85 -5.67
N ILE A 39 -0.23 -5.07 -6.73
CA ILE A 39 -0.78 -3.71 -6.68
C ILE A 39 -2.23 -3.72 -6.20
N ALA A 40 -3.08 -4.59 -6.77
CA ALA A 40 -4.48 -4.71 -6.39
C ALA A 40 -4.63 -4.97 -4.88
N ARG A 41 -3.94 -5.99 -4.36
CA ARG A 41 -4.01 -6.33 -2.94
C ARG A 41 -3.54 -5.19 -2.04
N ARG A 42 -2.42 -4.52 -2.38
CA ARG A 42 -1.90 -3.40 -1.60
C ARG A 42 -2.84 -2.21 -1.58
N LEU A 43 -3.43 -1.87 -2.72
CA LEU A 43 -4.40 -0.78 -2.78
C LEU A 43 -5.69 -1.11 -2.04
N ILE A 44 -6.22 -2.34 -2.13
CA ILE A 44 -7.39 -2.75 -1.34
C ILE A 44 -7.10 -2.64 0.16
N GLN A 45 -5.94 -3.13 0.61
CA GLN A 45 -5.52 -3.04 2.01
C GLN A 45 -5.41 -1.59 2.50
N ARG A 46 -4.99 -0.67 1.64
CA ARG A 46 -4.92 0.75 1.98
C ARG A 46 -6.29 1.42 2.04
N LEU A 47 -7.16 1.12 1.09
CA LEU A 47 -8.37 1.87 0.85
C LEU A 47 -9.61 1.28 1.54
N VAL A 48 -9.67 -0.05 1.72
CA VAL A 48 -10.92 -0.72 2.12
C VAL A 48 -10.76 -1.69 3.28
N THR A 49 -9.99 -2.78 3.11
CA THR A 49 -9.95 -3.87 4.11
C THR A 49 -8.56 -4.52 4.19
N SER A 50 -8.16 -4.91 5.40
CA SER A 50 -6.87 -5.57 5.62
C SER A 50 -6.82 -6.97 4.99
N ASN A 51 -7.94 -7.67 4.93
CA ASN A 51 -8.03 -9.06 4.49
C ASN A 51 -9.07 -9.21 3.35
N PRO A 52 -8.74 -8.74 2.12
CA PRO A 52 -9.65 -8.89 0.99
C PRO A 52 -9.80 -10.36 0.59
N SER A 53 -11.00 -10.75 0.15
CA SER A 53 -11.22 -12.08 -0.41
C SER A 53 -10.40 -12.28 -1.69
N PRO A 54 -10.00 -13.52 -2.02
CA PRO A 54 -9.38 -13.82 -3.30
C PRO A 54 -10.20 -13.38 -4.51
N ALA A 55 -11.53 -13.50 -4.41
CA ALA A 55 -12.46 -13.10 -5.46
C ALA A 55 -12.44 -11.58 -5.69
N TYR A 56 -12.41 -10.78 -4.62
CA TYR A 56 -12.28 -9.33 -4.72
C TYR A 56 -10.97 -8.94 -5.39
N VAL A 57 -9.86 -9.51 -4.91
CA VAL A 57 -8.54 -9.26 -5.54
C VAL A 57 -8.57 -9.59 -7.03
N ALA A 58 -9.15 -10.74 -7.41
CA ALA A 58 -9.23 -11.17 -8.83
C ALA A 58 -10.03 -10.18 -9.70
N ARG A 59 -11.14 -9.64 -9.20
CA ARG A 59 -11.92 -8.62 -9.94
C ARG A 59 -11.13 -7.34 -10.16
N VAL A 60 -10.37 -6.90 -9.15
CA VAL A 60 -9.53 -5.71 -9.27
C VAL A 60 -8.33 -5.95 -10.19
N VAL A 61 -7.73 -7.15 -10.13
CA VAL A 61 -6.67 -7.57 -11.07
C VAL A 61 -7.15 -7.52 -12.51
N ALA A 62 -8.35 -8.00 -12.79
CA ALA A 62 -8.92 -7.95 -14.14
C ALA A 62 -8.98 -6.50 -14.67
N ARG A 63 -9.24 -5.51 -13.80
CA ARG A 63 -9.21 -4.09 -14.19
C ARG A 63 -7.81 -3.53 -14.33
N PHE A 64 -6.83 -4.03 -13.58
CA PHE A 64 -5.43 -3.70 -13.79
C PHE A 64 -4.92 -4.23 -15.12
N GLU A 65 -5.30 -5.46 -15.49
CA GLU A 65 -4.90 -6.08 -16.77
C GLU A 65 -5.56 -5.40 -17.97
N ASN A 66 -6.79 -4.94 -17.81
CA ASN A 66 -7.54 -4.24 -18.86
C ASN A 66 -8.59 -3.32 -18.23
N ASN A 67 -8.44 -2.02 -18.42
CA ASN A 67 -9.37 -1.01 -17.90
C ASN A 67 -10.75 -1.00 -18.57
N GLY A 68 -10.97 -1.83 -19.60
CA GLY A 68 -12.15 -1.89 -20.45
C GLY A 68 -11.93 -1.29 -21.84
N SER A 69 -10.76 -0.66 -22.06
CA SER A 69 -10.35 -0.08 -23.34
C SER A 69 -9.00 -0.65 -23.85
N GLY A 70 -8.60 -1.80 -23.32
CA GLY A 70 -7.35 -2.47 -23.70
C GLY A 70 -6.08 -1.92 -23.02
N VAL A 71 -6.21 -1.04 -22.05
CA VAL A 71 -5.06 -0.45 -21.34
C VAL A 71 -4.79 -1.19 -20.05
N ARG A 72 -3.55 -1.70 -19.87
CA ARG A 72 -3.02 -2.27 -18.64
C ARG A 72 -2.47 -1.18 -17.73
N GLY A 73 -2.66 -1.34 -16.42
CA GLY A 73 -2.05 -0.47 -15.40
C GLY A 73 -2.75 0.89 -15.22
N ASP A 74 -3.96 1.06 -15.73
CA ASP A 74 -4.78 2.25 -15.45
C ASP A 74 -5.20 2.26 -13.98
N LEU A 75 -4.43 2.97 -13.13
CA LEU A 75 -4.70 3.06 -11.70
C LEU A 75 -6.02 3.76 -11.39
N GLY A 76 -6.51 4.66 -12.26
CA GLY A 76 -7.82 5.27 -12.10
C GLY A 76 -8.94 4.23 -12.19
N ALA A 77 -8.87 3.35 -13.19
CA ALA A 77 -9.81 2.24 -13.33
C ALA A 77 -9.70 1.24 -12.16
N VAL A 78 -8.46 0.97 -11.70
CA VAL A 78 -8.21 0.10 -10.53
C VAL A 78 -8.83 0.66 -9.26
N VAL A 79 -8.58 1.93 -8.94
CA VAL A 79 -9.15 2.57 -7.74
C VAL A 79 -10.68 2.62 -7.81
N ARG A 80 -11.24 2.92 -8.97
CA ARG A 80 -12.68 2.87 -9.18
C ARG A 80 -13.24 1.46 -8.95
N ALA A 81 -12.58 0.43 -9.46
CA ALA A 81 -12.98 -0.96 -9.25
C ALA A 81 -12.93 -1.34 -7.76
N ILE A 82 -11.90 -0.90 -7.03
CA ILE A 82 -11.77 -1.12 -5.60
C ILE A 82 -12.95 -0.50 -4.84
N LEU A 83 -13.21 0.77 -5.05
CA LEU A 83 -14.19 1.52 -4.25
C LEU A 83 -15.65 1.21 -4.60
N LEU A 84 -15.91 0.71 -5.81
CA LEU A 84 -17.26 0.37 -6.27
C LEU A 84 -17.57 -1.12 -6.20
N ASP A 85 -16.62 -1.96 -5.77
CA ASP A 85 -16.84 -3.38 -5.61
C ASP A 85 -17.88 -3.67 -4.52
N ASP A 86 -18.70 -4.69 -4.73
CA ASP A 86 -19.74 -5.08 -3.77
C ASP A 86 -19.16 -5.43 -2.40
N GLU A 87 -17.98 -6.08 -2.36
CA GLU A 87 -17.30 -6.40 -1.09
C GLU A 87 -16.84 -5.16 -0.32
N ALA A 88 -16.52 -4.07 -1.03
CA ALA A 88 -16.16 -2.81 -0.40
C ALA A 88 -17.37 -2.02 0.14
N ARG A 89 -18.54 -2.22 -0.44
CA ARG A 89 -19.75 -1.43 -0.19
C ARG A 89 -20.80 -2.13 0.65
N SER A 90 -20.74 -3.45 0.73
CA SER A 90 -21.66 -4.23 1.56
C SER A 90 -21.30 -4.13 3.03
N ALA A 91 -22.27 -4.38 3.89
CA ALA A 91 -22.01 -4.53 5.32
C ALA A 91 -20.98 -5.64 5.56
N PRO A 92 -20.13 -5.52 6.59
CA PRO A 92 -19.12 -6.52 6.90
C PRO A 92 -19.77 -7.91 7.04
N ALA A 93 -19.41 -8.81 6.14
CA ALA A 93 -19.95 -10.18 6.13
C ALA A 93 -19.28 -11.09 7.18
N THR A 94 -18.09 -10.71 7.65
CA THR A 94 -17.28 -11.50 8.57
C THR A 94 -16.54 -10.61 9.58
N ALA A 95 -16.10 -11.19 10.68
CA ALA A 95 -15.29 -10.52 11.69
C ALA A 95 -13.93 -10.01 11.15
N GLN A 96 -13.49 -10.51 10.00
CA GLN A 96 -12.23 -10.14 9.35
C GLN A 96 -12.36 -8.96 8.38
N SER A 97 -13.59 -8.52 8.12
CA SER A 97 -13.88 -7.42 7.20
C SER A 97 -13.48 -6.08 7.80
N GLY A 98 -12.99 -5.18 6.94
CA GLY A 98 -12.57 -3.84 7.34
C GLY A 98 -11.10 -3.73 7.67
N LYS A 99 -10.74 -2.62 8.26
CA LYS A 99 -9.37 -2.30 8.68
C LYS A 99 -9.37 -1.33 9.85
N LEU A 100 -8.34 -1.38 10.66
CA LEU A 100 -8.08 -0.36 11.66
C LEU A 100 -7.65 0.94 10.95
N LYS A 101 -8.24 2.07 11.33
CA LYS A 101 -7.80 3.35 10.80
C LYS A 101 -6.50 3.78 11.47
N GLU A 102 -5.53 4.20 10.66
CA GLU A 102 -4.25 4.72 11.12
C GLU A 102 -4.44 5.85 12.14
N PRO A 103 -3.60 5.97 13.17
CA PRO A 103 -3.75 6.98 14.21
C PRO A 103 -3.89 8.42 13.66
N LEU A 104 -3.02 8.80 12.71
CA LEU A 104 -3.08 10.12 12.06
C LEU A 104 -4.38 10.31 11.26
N LEU A 105 -4.87 9.28 10.60
CA LEU A 105 -6.13 9.35 9.85
C LEU A 105 -7.35 9.42 10.77
N ARG A 106 -7.31 8.78 11.94
CA ARG A 106 -8.37 8.93 12.95
C ARG A 106 -8.49 10.38 13.42
N LEU A 107 -7.37 10.99 13.76
CA LEU A 107 -7.33 12.37 14.20
C LEU A 107 -7.84 13.33 13.12
N THR A 108 -7.33 13.23 11.89
CA THR A 108 -7.74 14.11 10.80
C THR A 108 -9.20 13.92 10.42
N GLN A 109 -9.76 12.72 10.58
CA GLN A 109 -11.18 12.46 10.43
C GLN A 109 -11.99 13.17 11.51
N LEU A 110 -11.54 13.10 12.77
CA LEU A 110 -12.18 13.80 13.88
C LEU A 110 -12.24 15.31 13.62
N TRP A 111 -11.11 15.89 13.23
CA TRP A 111 -11.06 17.32 12.88
C TRP A 111 -12.03 17.71 11.78
N ARG A 112 -12.14 16.89 10.73
CA ARG A 112 -13.11 17.12 9.64
C ARG A 112 -14.55 17.00 10.12
N ALA A 113 -14.84 15.98 10.93
CA ALA A 113 -16.20 15.74 11.44
C ALA A 113 -16.72 16.89 12.30
N TYR A 114 -15.84 17.49 13.11
CA TYR A 114 -16.19 18.61 13.99
C TYR A 114 -15.85 19.98 13.41
N GLY A 115 -15.42 20.06 12.16
CA GLY A 115 -15.05 21.33 11.53
C GLY A 115 -13.94 22.07 12.29
N ALA A 116 -13.02 21.34 12.93
CA ALA A 116 -11.95 21.91 13.73
C ALA A 116 -11.15 22.94 12.93
N ARG A 117 -10.90 24.10 13.54
CA ARG A 117 -10.11 25.18 12.95
C ARG A 117 -9.13 25.73 13.99
N ALA A 118 -7.88 25.84 13.60
CA ALA A 118 -6.89 26.56 14.40
C ALA A 118 -6.99 28.07 14.09
N ALA A 119 -6.95 28.93 15.11
CA ALA A 119 -7.07 30.38 14.95
C ALA A 119 -5.97 30.96 14.03
N ASN A 120 -4.80 30.37 14.02
CA ASN A 120 -3.66 30.75 13.17
C ASN A 120 -3.52 29.90 11.88
N GLY A 121 -4.51 29.07 11.56
CA GLY A 121 -4.49 28.15 10.41
C GLY A 121 -3.49 26.99 10.52
N ARG A 122 -2.83 26.84 11.66
CA ARG A 122 -1.82 25.79 11.90
C ARG A 122 -2.22 24.93 13.08
N TYR A 123 -2.28 23.61 12.87
CA TYR A 123 -2.45 22.66 13.94
C TYR A 123 -1.09 22.38 14.57
N GLN A 124 -0.88 22.84 15.81
CA GLN A 124 0.36 22.58 16.55
C GLN A 124 0.29 21.16 17.11
N MET A 125 0.93 20.26 16.42
CA MET A 125 0.99 18.86 16.76
C MET A 125 2.33 18.27 16.31
N GLN A 126 2.86 17.35 17.10
CA GLN A 126 4.02 16.55 16.73
C GLN A 126 3.58 15.10 16.44
N PRO A 127 2.94 14.86 15.28
CA PRO A 127 2.30 13.57 15.00
C PRO A 127 3.31 12.41 14.99
N ALA A 128 4.57 12.67 14.65
CA ALA A 128 5.62 11.66 14.71
C ALA A 128 5.81 11.10 16.12
N ASN A 129 5.80 11.96 17.13
CA ASN A 129 6.00 11.56 18.53
C ASN A 129 4.74 10.97 19.15
N THR A 130 3.57 11.52 18.82
CA THR A 130 2.29 11.14 19.41
C THR A 130 1.68 9.90 18.76
N PHE A 131 1.80 9.78 17.43
CA PHE A 131 1.12 8.73 16.66
C PHE A 131 2.06 7.78 15.93
N GLY A 132 3.38 7.96 16.05
CA GLY A 132 4.35 7.20 15.26
C GLY A 132 4.24 7.43 13.75
N GLN A 133 3.55 8.49 13.33
CA GLN A 133 3.34 8.83 11.92
C GLN A 133 3.46 10.32 11.70
N ALA A 134 4.12 10.72 10.61
CA ALA A 134 4.09 12.09 10.11
C ALA A 134 4.14 12.09 8.58
N PRO A 135 3.55 13.10 7.91
CA PRO A 135 3.62 13.21 6.46
C PRO A 135 5.06 13.19 5.98
N LEU A 136 5.35 12.39 4.96
CA LEU A 136 6.67 12.26 4.31
C LEU A 136 7.81 11.77 5.23
N GLN A 137 7.50 11.19 6.39
CA GLN A 137 8.49 10.68 7.36
C GLN A 137 8.37 9.17 7.59
N ALA A 138 8.01 8.42 6.56
CA ALA A 138 7.96 6.97 6.65
C ALA A 138 9.35 6.41 7.00
N ALA A 139 9.39 5.46 7.94
CA ALA A 139 10.63 4.88 8.45
C ALA A 139 11.36 4.01 7.41
N SER A 140 10.64 3.55 6.38
CA SER A 140 11.17 2.71 5.32
C SER A 140 10.33 2.83 4.05
N VAL A 141 10.79 2.19 2.97
CA VAL A 141 10.03 2.03 1.71
C VAL A 141 8.72 1.25 1.90
N PHE A 142 8.58 0.55 3.01
CA PHE A 142 7.35 -0.17 3.38
C PHE A 142 6.37 0.69 4.17
N ASN A 143 6.59 2.00 4.25
CA ASN A 143 5.79 2.92 5.02
C ASN A 143 6.02 2.80 6.55
N PHE A 144 5.04 3.12 7.38
CA PHE A 144 5.12 3.11 8.84
C PHE A 144 4.90 1.73 9.45
N PHE A 145 4.34 0.79 8.70
CA PHE A 145 4.02 -0.56 9.15
C PHE A 145 4.06 -1.56 8.00
N SER A 146 4.38 -2.80 8.33
CA SER A 146 4.39 -3.91 7.37
C SER A 146 2.97 -4.25 6.93
N PRO A 147 2.70 -4.39 5.62
CA PRO A 147 1.41 -4.85 5.12
C PRO A 147 1.09 -6.31 5.48
N PHE A 148 2.05 -7.02 6.06
CA PHE A 148 1.93 -8.42 6.50
C PHE A 148 1.87 -8.55 8.02
N TYR A 149 1.84 -7.45 8.76
CA TYR A 149 1.82 -7.51 10.20
C TYR A 149 0.55 -8.17 10.72
N ALA A 150 0.74 -9.14 11.59
CA ALA A 150 -0.31 -9.83 12.35
C ALA A 150 0.08 -9.78 13.82
N PRO A 151 -0.71 -9.15 14.70
CA PRO A 151 -0.45 -9.20 16.14
C PRO A 151 -0.63 -10.63 16.66
N PRO A 152 0.14 -11.03 17.69
CA PRO A 152 -0.02 -12.33 18.32
C PRO A 152 -1.46 -12.59 18.80
N GLY A 153 -1.90 -13.84 18.81
CA GLY A 153 -3.23 -14.28 19.22
C GLY A 153 -4.15 -14.55 18.02
N GLU A 154 -5.44 -14.36 18.19
CA GLU A 154 -6.50 -14.78 17.25
C GLU A 154 -6.28 -14.33 15.81
N ILE A 155 -5.72 -13.14 15.61
CA ILE A 155 -5.46 -12.60 14.25
C ILE A 155 -4.38 -13.44 13.57
N ALA A 156 -3.27 -13.68 14.23
CA ALA A 156 -2.17 -14.49 13.68
C ALA A 156 -2.57 -15.97 13.53
N GLU A 157 -3.27 -16.53 14.50
CA GLU A 157 -3.80 -17.90 14.46
C GLU A 157 -4.79 -18.11 13.33
N GLY A 158 -5.59 -17.08 13.02
CA GLY A 158 -6.50 -17.08 11.88
C GLY A 158 -5.85 -16.82 10.52
N ASN A 159 -4.51 -16.66 10.45
CA ASN A 159 -3.76 -16.26 9.25
C ASN A 159 -4.26 -14.93 8.64
N TRP A 160 -4.72 -14.02 9.47
CA TRP A 160 -5.14 -12.68 9.08
C TRP A 160 -4.04 -11.66 9.34
N VAL A 161 -4.16 -10.50 8.69
CA VAL A 161 -3.26 -9.38 8.92
C VAL A 161 -4.03 -8.17 9.46
N ALA A 162 -3.37 -7.38 10.30
CA ALA A 162 -3.85 -6.11 10.80
C ALA A 162 -2.70 -5.09 10.79
N PRO A 163 -2.28 -4.63 9.60
CA PRO A 163 -1.07 -3.82 9.42
C PRO A 163 -0.99 -2.61 10.33
N GLU A 164 -2.08 -1.88 10.48
CA GLU A 164 -2.16 -0.65 11.24
C GLU A 164 -1.98 -0.87 12.76
N MET A 165 -2.20 -2.09 13.25
CA MET A 165 -1.98 -2.42 14.67
C MET A 165 -0.50 -2.39 15.05
N GLN A 166 0.41 -2.46 14.09
CA GLN A 166 1.85 -2.36 14.36
C GLN A 166 2.24 -1.01 14.97
N ILE A 167 1.52 0.05 14.63
CA ILE A 167 1.75 1.41 15.14
C ILE A 167 0.63 1.91 16.06
N ALA A 168 -0.47 1.18 16.19
CA ALA A 168 -1.57 1.52 17.08
C ALA A 168 -1.36 0.86 18.45
N THR A 169 -0.25 1.19 19.13
CA THR A 169 0.08 0.71 20.47
C THR A 169 -0.83 1.38 21.53
N GLU A 170 -0.89 0.82 22.72
CA GLU A 170 -1.64 1.42 23.83
C GLU A 170 -1.18 2.86 24.10
N TYR A 171 0.13 3.11 24.10
CA TYR A 171 0.70 4.44 24.28
C TYR A 171 0.17 5.43 23.22
N GLN A 172 0.11 5.04 21.97
CA GLN A 172 -0.36 5.90 20.86
C GLN A 172 -1.88 6.04 20.81
N ASN A 173 -2.62 5.17 21.51
CA ASN A 173 -4.08 5.26 21.60
C ASN A 173 -4.56 6.08 22.80
N THR A 174 -3.70 6.29 23.79
CA THR A 174 -4.02 7.02 25.03
C THR A 174 -3.41 8.42 25.10
N ALA A 175 -2.50 8.74 24.19
CA ALA A 175 -1.89 10.07 24.04
C ALA A 175 -2.76 11.02 23.22
#